data_6772a1855ee3b2f7d337899893f94abf
#
_entry.id   6772a1855ee3b2f7d337899893f94abf
#
_cell.length_a   1.000
_cell.length_b   1.000
_cell.length_c   1.000
_cell.angle_alpha   90.00
_cell.angle_beta   90.00
_cell.angle_gamma   90.00
#
_symmetry.space_group_name_H-M   'P 1'
#
loop_
_entity.id
_entity.type
_entity.pdbx_description
1 polymer ?
#
loop_
_entity_poly.entity_id
_entity_poly.type
_entity_poly.pdbx_seq_one_letter_code
_entity_poly.pdbx_strand_id
1 'polypeptide(L)'
;MKVTRIRFLLPGLAAVAQFMVVAPALAQAQSASAPKAPSAKVSPVAPRKEQVQAIVQEAYNKFKSETRGKNADYIPELAKVDSKLFGIAVVSTDNQNVAVGDTKTAFSIQSIAKVFSLALAMEEQGPDKVFAKIGSEPTGRAFNSPVAVVDMPTHTGNPLVNAGAIATVSLISGKTPAEKWNKILSFYSRVAGEKLTIIDAVYKSEAATNTGNKALSYLLAKYDRIYADPFESVDVYTKECSVGVTAIQLARMGATLANDGVNPATGERVIKRENIPEILSTMMMAGLYDGSGGWSWHVGMPAKSGVGGGIVAVAPGKGAIAVFAPPLDEAGNSVKAQEVIRYVANKLDYNIYSPASVGLK
;
A
#
# COMPACT_ATOMS: atom_id res chain seq x y z
N MET A 1 26.31 56.57 9.94
CA MET A 1 24.97 56.75 10.54
C MET A 1 24.84 55.80 11.71
N LYS A 2 24.67 56.37 12.92
CA LYS A 2 24.60 55.62 14.19
C LYS A 2 23.21 55.03 14.39
N VAL A 3 23.13 53.73 14.65
CA VAL A 3 21.87 53.06 15.02
C VAL A 3 21.78 52.98 16.53
N THR A 4 20.79 53.68 17.09
CA THR A 4 20.51 53.80 18.51
C THR A 4 19.73 52.56 18.99
N ARG A 5 20.25 51.82 19.99
CA ARG A 5 19.55 50.77 20.70
C ARG A 5 18.59 51.35 21.76
N ILE A 6 17.33 51.02 21.65
CA ILE A 6 16.34 51.34 22.67
C ILE A 6 16.21 50.10 23.59
N ARG A 7 16.52 50.28 24.88
CA ARG A 7 16.26 49.34 25.97
C ARG A 7 14.91 49.66 26.58
N PHE A 8 14.01 48.69 26.62
CA PHE A 8 12.81 48.76 27.47
C PHE A 8 13.11 48.04 28.80
N LEU A 9 13.00 48.78 29.88
CA LEU A 9 12.91 48.28 31.25
C LEU A 9 11.47 47.98 31.59
N LEU A 10 11.16 46.78 32.06
CA LEU A 10 9.90 46.42 32.70
C LEU A 10 10.13 46.26 34.20
N PRO A 11 9.26 46.92 35.04
CA PRO A 11 9.33 46.73 36.48
C PRO A 11 8.62 45.45 36.90
N GLY A 12 9.24 44.71 37.83
CA GLY A 12 8.68 43.50 38.40
C GLY A 12 7.53 43.80 39.37
N LEU A 13 6.51 42.95 39.33
CA LEU A 13 5.52 42.76 40.39
C LEU A 13 5.67 41.33 40.91
N ALA A 14 6.12 41.19 42.14
CA ALA A 14 6.09 39.95 42.89
C ALA A 14 4.71 39.79 43.53
N ALA A 15 3.96 38.79 43.08
CA ALA A 15 2.75 38.34 43.77
C ALA A 15 3.08 37.11 44.62
N VAL A 16 2.99 37.25 45.92
CA VAL A 16 3.12 36.14 46.88
C VAL A 16 1.77 35.42 46.96
N ALA A 17 1.72 34.20 46.44
CA ALA A 17 0.54 33.32 46.61
C ALA A 17 0.73 32.46 47.86
N GLN A 18 -0.10 32.73 48.90
CA GLN A 18 -0.23 31.87 50.08
C GLN A 18 -1.00 30.59 49.70
N PHE A 19 -0.35 29.43 49.76
CA PHE A 19 -1.02 28.15 49.66
C PHE A 19 -1.59 27.76 51.04
N MET A 20 -2.92 27.74 51.17
CA MET A 20 -3.61 27.08 52.29
C MET A 20 -3.50 25.54 52.05
N VAL A 21 -2.86 24.85 52.95
CA VAL A 21 -2.84 23.40 53.05
C VAL A 21 -4.17 22.96 53.72
N VAL A 22 -5.07 22.39 52.96
CA VAL A 22 -6.23 21.68 53.48
C VAL A 22 -5.90 20.20 53.55
N ALA A 23 -5.79 19.65 54.76
CA ALA A 23 -5.62 18.23 54.99
C ALA A 23 -6.85 17.42 54.57
N PRO A 24 -6.75 16.33 53.83
CA PRO A 24 -7.90 15.49 53.53
C PRO A 24 -8.20 14.57 54.71
N ALA A 25 -9.48 14.59 55.12
CA ALA A 25 -10.05 13.61 56.04
C ALA A 25 -10.05 12.24 55.41
N LEU A 26 -9.48 11.25 56.11
CA LEU A 26 -9.52 9.81 55.73
C LEU A 26 -10.96 9.32 55.88
N ALA A 27 -11.67 9.21 54.73
CA ALA A 27 -12.92 8.45 54.65
C ALA A 27 -12.56 6.98 54.43
N GLN A 28 -12.93 6.12 55.36
CA GLN A 28 -12.84 4.65 55.21
C GLN A 28 -13.79 4.21 54.08
N ALA A 29 -13.20 3.82 52.93
CA ALA A 29 -13.96 3.22 51.84
C ALA A 29 -14.20 1.73 52.18
N GLN A 30 -15.46 1.38 52.36
CA GLN A 30 -15.93 -0.01 52.42
C GLN A 30 -15.57 -0.70 51.08
N SER A 31 -14.94 -1.90 51.19
CA SER A 31 -14.58 -2.72 50.05
C SER A 31 -15.83 -3.20 49.30
N ALA A 32 -16.21 -2.50 48.25
CA ALA A 32 -17.13 -3.04 47.28
C ALA A 32 -16.38 -4.06 46.42
N SER A 33 -16.89 -5.30 46.38
CA SER A 33 -16.36 -6.38 45.54
C SER A 33 -16.27 -5.92 44.09
N ALA A 34 -15.07 -6.01 43.48
CA ALA A 34 -14.84 -5.69 42.09
C ALA A 34 -15.78 -6.50 41.18
N PRO A 35 -16.41 -5.88 40.17
CA PRO A 35 -17.21 -6.62 39.21
C PRO A 35 -16.32 -7.64 38.48
N LYS A 36 -16.81 -8.88 38.41
CA LYS A 36 -16.20 -10.00 37.68
C LYS A 36 -15.84 -9.53 36.27
N ALA A 37 -14.58 -9.71 35.87
CA ALA A 37 -14.12 -9.42 34.52
C ALA A 37 -15.03 -10.10 33.47
N PRO A 38 -15.38 -9.39 32.38
CA PRO A 38 -16.21 -9.99 31.35
C PRO A 38 -15.50 -11.19 30.73
N SER A 39 -16.28 -12.23 30.51
CA SER A 39 -15.90 -13.51 29.92
C SER A 39 -15.05 -13.34 28.66
N ALA A 40 -14.17 -14.29 28.43
CA ALA A 40 -13.26 -14.38 27.29
C ALA A 40 -13.90 -13.88 26.00
N LYS A 41 -13.23 -12.92 25.33
CA LYS A 41 -13.61 -12.43 24.00
C LYS A 41 -13.61 -13.65 23.07
N VAL A 42 -14.77 -14.05 22.59
CA VAL A 42 -14.87 -14.98 21.45
C VAL A 42 -14.29 -14.24 20.26
N SER A 43 -13.08 -14.59 19.84
CA SER A 43 -12.54 -14.14 18.58
C SER A 43 -13.53 -14.48 17.48
N PRO A 44 -13.88 -13.54 16.57
CA PRO A 44 -14.78 -13.86 15.47
C PRO A 44 -14.18 -15.04 14.69
N VAL A 45 -14.96 -16.10 14.56
CA VAL A 45 -14.55 -17.29 13.80
C VAL A 45 -14.33 -16.84 12.36
N ALA A 46 -13.15 -17.15 11.80
CA ALA A 46 -12.84 -16.83 10.39
C ALA A 46 -13.96 -17.39 9.49
N PRO A 47 -14.39 -16.66 8.45
CA PRO A 47 -15.46 -17.11 7.57
C PRO A 47 -15.02 -18.41 6.88
N ARG A 48 -15.93 -19.39 6.82
CA ARG A 48 -15.66 -20.67 6.14
C ARG A 48 -15.48 -20.43 4.64
N LYS A 49 -14.66 -21.26 4.00
CA LYS A 49 -14.36 -21.16 2.56
C LYS A 49 -15.62 -21.09 1.69
N GLU A 50 -16.64 -21.88 2.02
CA GLU A 50 -17.92 -21.92 1.28
C GLU A 50 -18.67 -20.58 1.37
N GLN A 51 -18.59 -19.89 2.50
CA GLN A 51 -19.18 -18.56 2.68
C GLN A 51 -18.45 -17.53 1.85
N VAL A 52 -17.10 -17.55 1.86
CA VAL A 52 -16.28 -16.66 1.02
C VAL A 52 -16.54 -16.93 -0.46
N GLN A 53 -16.64 -18.21 -0.88
CA GLN A 53 -16.95 -18.61 -2.25
C GLN A 53 -18.31 -18.06 -2.70
N ALA A 54 -19.34 -18.16 -1.86
CA ALA A 54 -20.68 -17.63 -2.19
C ALA A 54 -20.64 -16.10 -2.37
N ILE A 55 -19.97 -15.37 -1.48
CA ILE A 55 -19.84 -13.92 -1.54
C ILE A 55 -19.06 -13.48 -2.79
N VAL A 56 -17.97 -14.16 -3.12
CA VAL A 56 -17.15 -13.84 -4.29
C VAL A 56 -17.92 -14.13 -5.59
N GLN A 57 -18.68 -15.24 -5.63
CA GLN A 57 -19.51 -15.57 -6.77
C GLN A 57 -20.67 -14.56 -6.95
N GLU A 58 -21.29 -14.12 -5.85
CA GLU A 58 -22.32 -13.07 -5.87
C GLU A 58 -21.72 -11.75 -6.39
N ALA A 59 -20.54 -11.35 -5.91
CA ALA A 59 -19.83 -10.16 -6.39
C ALA A 59 -19.53 -10.26 -7.89
N TYR A 60 -19.01 -11.39 -8.36
CA TYR A 60 -18.75 -11.61 -9.78
C TYR A 60 -20.02 -11.43 -10.63
N ASN A 61 -21.12 -12.09 -10.25
CA ASN A 61 -22.39 -11.99 -10.97
C ASN A 61 -22.94 -10.57 -10.98
N LYS A 62 -22.81 -9.85 -9.87
CA LYS A 62 -23.30 -8.47 -9.72
C LYS A 62 -22.54 -7.48 -10.59
N PHE A 63 -21.23 -7.62 -10.70
CA PHE A 63 -20.38 -6.61 -11.34
C PHE A 63 -19.84 -7.01 -12.73
N LYS A 64 -20.11 -8.22 -13.24
CA LYS A 64 -19.59 -8.67 -14.54
C LYS A 64 -20.01 -7.77 -15.71
N SER A 65 -21.18 -7.11 -15.63
CA SER A 65 -21.68 -6.17 -16.64
C SER A 65 -21.21 -4.73 -16.48
N GLU A 66 -20.39 -4.41 -15.47
CA GLU A 66 -19.79 -3.08 -15.32
C GLU A 66 -18.79 -2.82 -16.46
N THR A 67 -18.97 -1.71 -17.18
CA THR A 67 -18.15 -1.37 -18.36
C THR A 67 -17.58 0.04 -18.33
N ARG A 68 -17.81 0.80 -17.26
CA ARG A 68 -17.24 2.15 -17.10
C ARG A 68 -15.71 2.10 -17.05
N GLY A 69 -15.10 3.22 -17.47
CA GLY A 69 -13.65 3.39 -17.52
C GLY A 69 -13.07 3.00 -18.88
N LYS A 70 -11.76 3.10 -19.00
CA LYS A 70 -10.98 2.68 -20.17
C LYS A 70 -9.62 2.14 -19.74
N ASN A 71 -9.02 1.29 -20.60
CA ASN A 71 -7.66 0.80 -20.37
C ASN A 71 -6.65 1.96 -20.36
N ALA A 72 -5.51 1.79 -19.71
CA ALA A 72 -4.38 2.71 -19.78
C ALA A 72 -3.88 2.80 -21.24
N ASP A 73 -4.18 3.90 -21.94
CA ASP A 73 -3.86 4.08 -23.36
C ASP A 73 -2.49 4.72 -23.62
N TYR A 74 -1.87 5.30 -22.60
CA TYR A 74 -0.54 5.88 -22.68
C TYR A 74 0.62 4.84 -22.63
N ILE A 75 0.30 3.57 -22.34
CA ILE A 75 1.20 2.42 -22.52
C ILE A 75 0.55 1.54 -23.62
N PRO A 76 1.08 1.57 -24.88
CA PRO A 76 0.41 0.94 -26.02
C PRO A 76 0.07 -0.54 -25.82
N GLU A 77 0.88 -1.28 -25.05
CA GLU A 77 0.62 -2.70 -24.79
C GLU A 77 -0.54 -2.92 -23.82
N LEU A 78 -0.75 -2.02 -22.87
CA LEU A 78 -1.91 -2.07 -21.96
C LEU A 78 -3.22 -1.67 -22.67
N ALA A 79 -3.15 -0.80 -23.66
CA ALA A 79 -4.31 -0.40 -24.45
C ALA A 79 -4.93 -1.57 -25.22
N LYS A 80 -4.15 -2.61 -25.56
CA LYS A 80 -4.59 -3.80 -26.33
C LYS A 80 -5.24 -4.87 -25.46
N VAL A 81 -5.13 -4.78 -24.13
CA VAL A 81 -5.71 -5.79 -23.23
C VAL A 81 -7.22 -5.84 -23.36
N ASP A 82 -7.81 -7.04 -23.40
CA ASP A 82 -9.26 -7.19 -23.48
C ASP A 82 -9.93 -6.58 -22.24
N SER A 83 -10.70 -5.52 -22.46
CA SER A 83 -11.43 -4.80 -21.41
C SER A 83 -12.51 -5.62 -20.69
N LYS A 84 -12.88 -6.79 -21.23
CA LYS A 84 -13.88 -7.70 -20.65
C LYS A 84 -13.30 -8.63 -19.61
N LEU A 85 -11.99 -8.76 -19.53
CA LEU A 85 -11.34 -9.60 -18.53
C LEU A 85 -11.75 -9.18 -17.12
N PHE A 86 -12.10 -10.20 -16.29
CA PHE A 86 -12.55 -9.97 -14.94
C PHE A 86 -12.29 -11.18 -14.06
N GLY A 87 -11.42 -11.04 -13.08
CA GLY A 87 -11.09 -12.09 -12.11
C GLY A 87 -11.05 -11.54 -10.68
N ILE A 88 -11.61 -12.32 -9.75
CA ILE A 88 -11.62 -12.03 -8.31
C ILE A 88 -10.93 -13.18 -7.59
N ALA A 89 -9.97 -12.88 -6.71
CA ALA A 89 -9.33 -13.86 -5.84
C ALA A 89 -9.30 -13.36 -4.38
N VAL A 90 -9.57 -14.27 -3.45
CA VAL A 90 -9.42 -14.04 -2.01
C VAL A 90 -8.52 -15.13 -1.45
N VAL A 91 -7.48 -14.74 -0.73
CA VAL A 91 -6.56 -15.66 -0.05
C VAL A 91 -6.51 -15.28 1.43
N SER A 92 -6.81 -16.24 2.30
CA SER A 92 -6.76 -16.05 3.75
C SER A 92 -5.35 -16.33 4.32
N THR A 93 -5.13 -15.93 5.57
CA THR A 93 -3.84 -16.17 6.27
C THR A 93 -3.60 -17.67 6.56
N ASP A 94 -4.63 -18.50 6.53
CA ASP A 94 -4.55 -19.97 6.62
C ASP A 94 -4.52 -20.66 5.24
N ASN A 95 -4.21 -19.88 4.16
CA ASN A 95 -4.09 -20.36 2.78
C ASN A 95 -5.36 -20.92 2.15
N GLN A 96 -6.55 -20.52 2.60
CA GLN A 96 -7.76 -20.81 1.83
C GLN A 96 -7.79 -19.91 0.59
N ASN A 97 -7.99 -20.52 -0.56
CA ASN A 97 -8.03 -19.82 -1.84
C ASN A 97 -9.42 -19.90 -2.43
N VAL A 98 -10.02 -18.76 -2.73
CA VAL A 98 -11.28 -18.61 -3.45
C VAL A 98 -11.03 -17.77 -4.69
N ALA A 99 -11.47 -18.23 -5.86
CA ALA A 99 -11.19 -17.57 -7.13
C ALA A 99 -12.37 -17.75 -8.11
N VAL A 100 -12.76 -16.65 -8.78
CA VAL A 100 -13.86 -16.64 -9.76
C VAL A 100 -13.48 -15.76 -10.95
N GLY A 101 -13.79 -16.21 -12.15
CA GLY A 101 -13.51 -15.50 -13.41
C GLY A 101 -12.08 -15.71 -13.92
N ASP A 102 -11.51 -14.70 -14.58
CA ASP A 102 -10.21 -14.76 -15.28
C ASP A 102 -9.00 -14.71 -14.34
N THR A 103 -9.05 -15.48 -13.27
CA THR A 103 -8.08 -15.45 -12.17
C THR A 103 -6.71 -16.05 -12.50
N LYS A 104 -6.59 -16.77 -13.62
CA LYS A 104 -5.35 -17.36 -14.13
C LYS A 104 -4.73 -16.55 -15.27
N THR A 105 -5.43 -15.54 -15.78
CA THR A 105 -4.89 -14.63 -16.81
C THR A 105 -3.80 -13.77 -16.19
N ALA A 106 -2.60 -13.81 -16.78
CA ALA A 106 -1.49 -12.98 -16.36
C ALA A 106 -1.69 -11.53 -16.84
N PHE A 107 -1.42 -10.58 -15.97
CA PHE A 107 -1.40 -9.14 -16.26
C PHE A 107 -0.18 -8.49 -15.61
N SER A 108 0.26 -7.34 -16.12
CA SER A 108 1.38 -6.63 -15.51
C SER A 108 0.98 -6.03 -14.17
N ILE A 109 1.81 -6.25 -13.16
CA ILE A 109 1.57 -5.80 -11.78
C ILE A 109 1.52 -4.28 -11.66
N GLN A 110 2.25 -3.57 -12.52
CA GLN A 110 2.34 -2.12 -12.57
C GLN A 110 2.64 -1.50 -11.19
N SER A 111 1.98 -0.43 -10.83
CA SER A 111 2.24 0.29 -9.58
C SER A 111 1.98 -0.51 -8.30
N ILE A 112 1.41 -1.70 -8.36
CA ILE A 112 1.32 -2.57 -7.18
C ILE A 112 2.72 -3.06 -6.76
N ALA A 113 3.65 -3.20 -7.71
CA ALA A 113 5.06 -3.52 -7.47
C ALA A 113 5.72 -2.64 -6.41
N LYS A 114 5.35 -1.35 -6.35
CA LYS A 114 5.91 -0.36 -5.42
C LYS A 114 5.81 -0.76 -3.95
N VAL A 115 4.74 -1.48 -3.57
CA VAL A 115 4.55 -2.00 -2.21
C VAL A 115 5.65 -3.00 -1.86
N PHE A 116 6.01 -3.86 -2.79
CA PHE A 116 6.99 -4.92 -2.56
C PHE A 116 8.41 -4.42 -2.71
N SER A 117 8.67 -3.41 -3.54
CA SER A 117 9.96 -2.70 -3.55
C SER A 117 10.17 -1.91 -2.26
N LEU A 118 9.12 -1.28 -1.72
CA LEU A 118 9.17 -0.66 -0.40
C LEU A 118 9.53 -1.70 0.68
N ALA A 119 8.83 -2.85 0.68
CA ALA A 119 9.11 -3.93 1.61
C ALA A 119 10.58 -4.39 1.51
N LEU A 120 11.11 -4.63 0.32
CA LEU A 120 12.50 -5.04 0.12
C LEU A 120 13.49 -3.95 0.57
N ALA A 121 13.23 -2.69 0.26
CA ALA A 121 14.08 -1.58 0.74
C ALA A 121 14.09 -1.50 2.28
N MET A 122 12.95 -1.74 2.94
CA MET A 122 12.88 -1.81 4.41
C MET A 122 13.60 -3.03 4.97
N GLU A 123 13.55 -4.20 4.31
CA GLU A 123 14.32 -5.38 4.71
C GLU A 123 15.83 -5.12 4.71
N GLU A 124 16.32 -4.33 3.74
CA GLU A 124 17.75 -4.03 3.61
C GLU A 124 18.22 -2.84 4.46
N GLN A 125 17.41 -1.80 4.57
CA GLN A 125 17.84 -0.52 5.14
C GLN A 125 17.22 -0.23 6.52
N GLY A 126 16.12 -0.90 6.86
CA GLY A 126 15.26 -0.58 7.99
C GLY A 126 14.22 0.51 7.65
N PRO A 127 13.05 0.50 8.32
CA PRO A 127 11.94 1.42 8.02
C PRO A 127 12.31 2.89 8.26
N ASP A 128 12.98 3.23 9.36
CA ASP A 128 13.34 4.61 9.70
C ASP A 128 14.25 5.25 8.65
N LYS A 129 15.21 4.49 8.11
CA LYS A 129 16.12 5.00 7.09
C LYS A 129 15.41 5.18 5.74
N VAL A 130 14.48 4.29 5.40
CA VAL A 130 13.65 4.44 4.21
C VAL A 130 12.74 5.67 4.36
N PHE A 131 12.10 5.83 5.51
CA PHE A 131 11.29 7.01 5.81
C PHE A 131 12.08 8.31 5.71
N ALA A 132 13.26 8.39 6.32
CA ALA A 132 14.12 9.58 6.26
C ALA A 132 14.55 9.96 4.82
N LYS A 133 14.66 8.97 3.94
CA LYS A 133 15.10 9.16 2.55
C LYS A 133 13.96 9.44 1.58
N ILE A 134 12.80 8.82 1.79
CA ILE A 134 11.67 8.83 0.86
C ILE A 134 10.48 9.63 1.40
N GLY A 135 10.23 9.60 2.71
CA GLY A 135 9.02 10.15 3.30
C GLY A 135 7.80 9.22 3.14
N SER A 136 6.65 9.68 3.62
CA SER A 136 5.39 8.93 3.53
C SER A 136 4.18 9.83 3.26
N GLU A 137 4.37 11.15 3.05
CA GLU A 137 3.27 12.09 2.97
C GLU A 137 2.48 11.98 1.67
N PRO A 138 1.14 12.13 1.69
CA PRO A 138 0.33 12.22 0.49
C PRO A 138 0.71 13.49 -0.30
N THR A 139 0.82 13.38 -1.62
CA THR A 139 1.28 14.50 -2.44
C THR A 139 0.18 15.52 -2.76
N GLY A 140 -1.09 15.13 -2.70
CA GLY A 140 -2.19 15.95 -3.19
C GLY A 140 -2.11 16.26 -4.70
N ARG A 141 -1.31 15.47 -5.43
CA ARG A 141 -1.02 15.62 -6.86
C ARG A 141 -1.09 14.28 -7.55
N ALA A 142 -1.26 14.27 -8.87
CA ALA A 142 -1.19 13.05 -9.67
C ALA A 142 0.11 12.26 -9.38
N PHE A 143 0.03 10.93 -9.42
CA PHE A 143 1.11 10.00 -9.03
C PHE A 143 2.44 10.18 -9.80
N ASN A 144 2.40 10.83 -10.97
CA ASN A 144 3.54 11.11 -11.83
C ASN A 144 3.90 12.60 -11.92
N SER A 145 3.39 13.43 -11.00
CA SER A 145 3.58 14.88 -11.03
C SER A 145 5.03 15.31 -10.74
N PRO A 146 5.71 16.00 -11.64
CA PRO A 146 7.01 16.62 -11.34
C PRO A 146 6.88 17.78 -10.37
N VAL A 147 5.72 18.45 -10.34
CA VAL A 147 5.46 19.58 -9.43
C VAL A 147 5.48 19.09 -7.98
N ALA A 148 4.98 17.88 -7.69
CA ALA A 148 5.07 17.31 -6.35
C ALA A 148 6.52 17.17 -5.89
N VAL A 149 7.45 16.78 -6.77
CA VAL A 149 8.89 16.67 -6.44
C VAL A 149 9.51 18.04 -6.13
N VAL A 150 9.07 19.10 -6.79
CA VAL A 150 9.58 20.46 -6.56
C VAL A 150 9.02 21.04 -5.26
N ASP A 151 7.72 20.89 -5.02
CA ASP A 151 7.00 21.59 -3.95
C ASP A 151 7.14 20.89 -2.58
N MET A 152 7.29 19.56 -2.55
CA MET A 152 7.34 18.83 -1.28
C MET A 152 8.71 18.91 -0.62
N PRO A 153 8.77 19.08 0.72
CA PRO A 153 10.05 19.14 1.45
C PRO A 153 10.93 17.90 1.30
N THR A 154 10.32 16.74 1.09
CA THR A 154 11.02 15.47 0.87
C THR A 154 11.58 15.32 -0.53
N HIS A 155 11.04 16.06 -1.51
CA HIS A 155 11.33 15.98 -2.96
C HIS A 155 11.11 14.56 -3.57
N THR A 156 10.37 13.71 -2.87
CA THR A 156 10.05 12.33 -3.25
C THR A 156 8.56 12.02 -3.13
N GLY A 157 7.89 12.69 -2.18
CA GLY A 157 6.51 12.41 -1.78
C GLY A 157 6.45 11.18 -0.86
N ASN A 158 6.10 10.05 -1.42
CA ASN A 158 6.02 8.78 -0.73
C ASN A 158 6.37 7.62 -1.69
N PRO A 159 6.63 6.39 -1.17
CA PRO A 159 7.06 5.25 -2.00
C PRO A 159 6.03 4.79 -3.05
N LEU A 160 4.76 5.22 -2.98
CA LEU A 160 3.69 4.75 -3.86
C LEU A 160 3.35 5.69 -5.02
N VAL A 161 4.02 6.87 -5.10
CA VAL A 161 4.06 7.72 -6.30
C VAL A 161 5.32 7.44 -7.12
N ASN A 162 5.35 7.82 -8.40
CA ASN A 162 6.45 7.42 -9.29
C ASN A 162 7.83 7.93 -8.82
N ALA A 163 7.93 9.18 -8.41
CA ALA A 163 9.20 9.75 -7.93
C ALA A 163 9.72 8.97 -6.70
N GLY A 164 8.89 8.79 -5.68
CA GLY A 164 9.26 8.05 -4.47
C GLY A 164 9.55 6.57 -4.74
N ALA A 165 8.84 5.94 -5.68
CA ALA A 165 9.10 4.55 -6.08
C ALA A 165 10.46 4.39 -6.78
N ILE A 166 10.79 5.28 -7.72
CA ILE A 166 12.10 5.30 -8.40
C ILE A 166 13.22 5.51 -7.36
N ALA A 167 13.02 6.46 -6.43
CA ALA A 167 13.95 6.69 -5.33
C ALA A 167 14.08 5.44 -4.43
N THR A 168 12.97 4.75 -4.13
CA THR A 168 12.97 3.52 -3.33
C THR A 168 13.73 2.39 -4.01
N VAL A 169 13.51 2.17 -5.31
CA VAL A 169 14.26 1.19 -6.12
C VAL A 169 15.76 1.51 -6.11
N SER A 170 16.12 2.78 -6.17
CA SER A 170 17.53 3.20 -6.12
C SER A 170 18.24 2.86 -4.80
N LEU A 171 17.48 2.70 -3.69
CA LEU A 171 18.00 2.27 -2.38
C LEU A 171 18.31 0.78 -2.29
N ILE A 172 17.65 -0.05 -3.11
CA ILE A 172 17.87 -1.49 -3.10
C ILE A 172 19.29 -1.79 -3.56
N SER A 173 20.00 -2.60 -2.79
CA SER A 173 21.40 -2.92 -3.04
C SER A 173 21.57 -3.87 -4.24
N GLY A 174 22.69 -3.74 -4.93
CA GLY A 174 23.14 -4.58 -6.04
C GLY A 174 24.39 -3.96 -6.64
N LYS A 175 25.41 -4.79 -6.96
CA LYS A 175 26.64 -4.30 -7.59
C LYS A 175 26.42 -3.90 -9.05
N THR A 176 25.40 -4.48 -9.68
CA THR A 176 24.99 -4.20 -11.06
C THR A 176 23.46 -4.07 -11.13
N PRO A 177 22.91 -3.41 -12.16
CA PRO A 177 21.46 -3.38 -12.40
C PRO A 177 20.85 -4.78 -12.52
N ALA A 178 21.59 -5.74 -13.10
CA ALA A 178 21.14 -7.12 -13.23
C ALA A 178 21.03 -7.83 -11.88
N GLU A 179 22.00 -7.66 -10.98
CA GLU A 179 21.92 -8.20 -9.62
C GLU A 179 20.73 -7.59 -8.84
N LYS A 180 20.56 -6.28 -8.91
CA LYS A 180 19.43 -5.58 -8.29
C LYS A 180 18.10 -6.12 -8.82
N TRP A 181 17.96 -6.21 -10.13
CA TRP A 181 16.76 -6.74 -10.77
C TRP A 181 16.46 -8.20 -10.34
N ASN A 182 17.46 -9.08 -10.39
CA ASN A 182 17.30 -10.48 -9.99
C ASN A 182 16.87 -10.62 -8.55
N LYS A 183 17.39 -9.77 -7.66
CA LYS A 183 17.00 -9.71 -6.25
C LYS A 183 15.53 -9.30 -6.09
N ILE A 184 15.09 -8.25 -6.78
CA ILE A 184 13.69 -7.77 -6.77
C ILE A 184 12.76 -8.88 -7.28
N LEU A 185 13.05 -9.48 -8.42
CA LEU A 185 12.22 -10.53 -9.00
C LEU A 185 12.15 -11.79 -8.11
N SER A 186 13.28 -12.16 -7.51
CA SER A 186 13.34 -13.26 -6.53
C SER A 186 12.49 -12.95 -5.30
N PHE A 187 12.60 -11.74 -4.75
CA PHE A 187 11.79 -11.32 -3.61
C PHE A 187 10.29 -11.34 -3.92
N TYR A 188 9.88 -10.80 -5.06
CA TYR A 188 8.47 -10.84 -5.48
C TYR A 188 7.96 -12.28 -5.65
N SER A 189 8.78 -13.17 -6.23
CA SER A 189 8.47 -14.59 -6.39
C SER A 189 8.26 -15.28 -5.03
N ARG A 190 9.09 -14.97 -4.04
CA ARG A 190 8.92 -15.48 -2.66
C ARG A 190 7.64 -14.95 -2.01
N VAL A 191 7.33 -13.67 -2.17
CA VAL A 191 6.09 -13.08 -1.67
C VAL A 191 4.85 -13.69 -2.34
N ALA A 192 4.93 -14.00 -3.64
CA ALA A 192 3.87 -14.69 -4.38
C ALA A 192 3.79 -16.21 -4.07
N GLY A 193 4.86 -16.80 -3.52
CA GLY A 193 5.00 -18.24 -3.31
C GLY A 193 5.15 -19.04 -4.60
N GLU A 194 5.43 -18.37 -5.71
CA GLU A 194 5.60 -18.96 -7.05
C GLU A 194 6.58 -18.11 -7.86
N LYS A 195 7.27 -18.73 -8.81
CA LYS A 195 8.18 -18.03 -9.73
C LYS A 195 7.39 -17.05 -10.59
N LEU A 196 7.73 -15.77 -10.50
CA LEU A 196 7.21 -14.72 -11.37
C LEU A 196 8.18 -14.44 -12.52
N THR A 197 7.67 -13.89 -13.61
CA THR A 197 8.44 -13.49 -14.79
C THR A 197 7.99 -12.13 -15.30
N ILE A 198 8.84 -11.47 -16.06
CA ILE A 198 8.48 -10.22 -16.72
C ILE A 198 7.61 -10.50 -17.96
N ILE A 199 6.69 -9.58 -18.28
CA ILE A 199 5.97 -9.56 -19.55
C ILE A 199 6.77 -8.67 -20.50
N ASP A 200 7.63 -9.27 -21.32
CA ASP A 200 8.59 -8.55 -22.18
C ASP A 200 7.93 -7.52 -23.10
N ALA A 201 6.74 -7.80 -23.62
CA ALA A 201 6.00 -6.87 -24.46
C ALA A 201 5.63 -5.58 -23.70
N VAL A 202 5.17 -5.72 -22.45
CA VAL A 202 4.84 -4.57 -21.59
C VAL A 202 6.11 -3.80 -21.24
N TYR A 203 7.20 -4.48 -20.84
CA TYR A 203 8.47 -3.82 -20.54
C TYR A 203 8.98 -3.00 -21.72
N LYS A 204 9.02 -3.58 -22.93
CA LYS A 204 9.47 -2.87 -24.13
C LYS A 204 8.61 -1.67 -24.46
N SER A 205 7.29 -1.83 -24.34
CA SER A 205 6.31 -0.77 -24.59
C SER A 205 6.48 0.39 -23.60
N GLU A 206 6.59 0.09 -22.30
CA GLU A 206 6.75 1.10 -21.26
C GLU A 206 8.14 1.76 -21.31
N ALA A 207 9.20 1.01 -21.53
CA ALA A 207 10.56 1.54 -21.70
C ALA A 207 10.69 2.54 -22.87
N ALA A 208 9.92 2.34 -23.94
CA ALA A 208 9.85 3.25 -25.07
C ALA A 208 9.09 4.56 -24.79
N THR A 209 8.18 4.56 -23.80
CA THR A 209 7.28 5.69 -23.48
C THR A 209 7.56 6.35 -22.12
N ASN A 210 8.60 5.96 -21.40
CA ASN A 210 8.89 6.36 -20.01
C ASN A 210 9.64 7.70 -19.84
N THR A 211 9.55 8.61 -20.80
CA THR A 211 10.23 9.91 -20.75
C THR A 211 9.89 10.70 -19.48
N GLY A 212 8.64 10.62 -19.01
CA GLY A 212 8.22 11.27 -17.76
C GLY A 212 8.97 10.72 -16.54
N ASN A 213 9.15 9.41 -16.43
CA ASN A 213 9.91 8.79 -15.34
C ASN A 213 11.42 9.14 -15.40
N LYS A 214 11.99 9.25 -16.62
CA LYS A 214 13.35 9.75 -16.80
C LYS A 214 13.49 11.20 -16.34
N ALA A 215 12.53 12.07 -16.65
CA ALA A 215 12.52 13.44 -16.17
C ALA A 215 12.42 13.50 -14.63
N LEU A 216 11.57 12.67 -14.01
CA LEU A 216 11.49 12.54 -12.54
C LEU A 216 12.82 12.09 -11.94
N SER A 217 13.53 11.14 -12.54
CA SER A 217 14.81 10.66 -11.99
C SER A 217 15.91 11.73 -12.02
N TYR A 218 15.95 12.57 -13.04
CA TYR A 218 16.84 13.74 -13.06
C TYR A 218 16.45 14.79 -12.03
N LEU A 219 15.16 14.99 -11.81
CA LEU A 219 14.69 15.92 -10.80
C LEU A 219 15.05 15.41 -9.39
N LEU A 220 14.91 14.12 -9.15
CA LEU A 220 15.38 13.47 -7.92
C LEU A 220 16.89 13.62 -7.74
N ALA A 221 17.68 13.47 -8.81
CA ALA A 221 19.14 13.67 -8.76
C ALA A 221 19.50 15.11 -8.39
N LYS A 222 18.78 16.11 -8.93
CA LYS A 222 18.98 17.53 -8.57
C LYS A 222 18.82 17.80 -7.08
N TYR A 223 17.94 17.03 -6.40
CA TYR A 223 17.63 17.20 -4.97
C TYR A 223 18.34 16.16 -4.09
N ASP A 224 19.30 15.41 -4.61
CA ASP A 224 20.02 14.33 -3.89
C ASP A 224 19.08 13.28 -3.31
N ARG A 225 18.01 12.95 -4.05
CA ARG A 225 16.95 11.99 -3.66
C ARG A 225 16.93 10.71 -4.50
N ILE A 226 18.00 10.46 -5.26
CA ILE A 226 18.25 9.18 -5.92
C ILE A 226 19.61 8.64 -5.48
N TYR A 227 19.71 7.35 -5.22
CA TYR A 227 20.82 6.73 -4.49
C TYR A 227 21.60 5.73 -5.36
N ALA A 228 21.32 5.69 -6.65
CA ALA A 228 22.03 4.94 -7.69
C ALA A 228 21.91 5.71 -9.01
N ASP A 229 22.47 5.20 -10.11
CA ASP A 229 22.33 5.84 -11.41
C ASP A 229 20.84 6.07 -11.76
N PRO A 230 20.47 7.30 -12.17
CA PRO A 230 19.08 7.66 -12.45
C PRO A 230 18.43 6.80 -13.53
N PHE A 231 19.14 6.51 -14.64
CA PHE A 231 18.58 5.73 -15.74
C PHE A 231 18.47 4.25 -15.42
N GLU A 232 19.48 3.69 -14.74
CA GLU A 232 19.44 2.32 -14.27
C GLU A 232 18.27 2.14 -13.27
N SER A 233 18.05 3.12 -12.40
CA SER A 233 16.93 3.11 -11.46
C SER A 233 15.58 3.14 -12.16
N VAL A 234 15.43 3.93 -13.25
CA VAL A 234 14.21 3.96 -14.07
C VAL A 234 14.02 2.65 -14.83
N ASP A 235 15.10 2.05 -15.34
CA ASP A 235 15.03 0.78 -16.06
C ASP A 235 14.57 -0.37 -15.13
N VAL A 236 15.15 -0.47 -13.92
CA VAL A 236 14.74 -1.46 -12.92
C VAL A 236 13.30 -1.21 -12.46
N TYR A 237 12.92 0.05 -12.24
CA TYR A 237 11.54 0.44 -11.95
C TYR A 237 10.55 0.02 -13.06
N THR A 238 10.92 0.20 -14.33
CA THR A 238 10.09 -0.21 -15.48
C THR A 238 9.95 -1.74 -15.53
N LYS A 239 11.04 -2.47 -15.24
CA LYS A 239 11.01 -3.94 -15.16
C LYS A 239 10.08 -4.44 -14.05
N GLU A 240 10.13 -3.84 -12.85
CA GLU A 240 9.24 -4.28 -11.76
C GLU A 240 7.77 -4.03 -12.08
N CYS A 241 7.44 -2.91 -12.73
CA CYS A 241 6.07 -2.61 -13.19
C CYS A 241 5.58 -3.65 -14.21
N SER A 242 6.49 -4.24 -14.98
CA SER A 242 6.19 -5.18 -16.05
C SER A 242 6.17 -6.66 -15.60
N VAL A 243 6.34 -6.93 -14.30
CA VAL A 243 6.21 -8.31 -13.77
C VAL A 243 4.79 -8.81 -13.99
N GLY A 244 4.66 -10.02 -14.55
CA GLY A 244 3.37 -10.69 -14.76
C GLY A 244 2.90 -11.36 -13.48
N VAL A 245 1.65 -11.09 -13.11
CA VAL A 245 0.95 -11.74 -11.99
C VAL A 245 -0.45 -12.16 -12.41
N THR A 246 -0.99 -13.18 -11.77
CA THR A 246 -2.41 -13.54 -11.83
C THR A 246 -3.13 -12.97 -10.60
N ALA A 247 -4.47 -12.90 -10.65
CA ALA A 247 -5.25 -12.44 -9.49
C ALA A 247 -5.00 -13.31 -8.24
N ILE A 248 -4.80 -14.63 -8.41
CA ILE A 248 -4.50 -15.54 -7.29
C ILE A 248 -3.13 -15.25 -6.70
N GLN A 249 -2.09 -15.09 -7.53
CA GLN A 249 -0.75 -14.74 -7.06
C GLN A 249 -0.75 -13.39 -6.34
N LEU A 250 -1.44 -12.39 -6.90
CA LEU A 250 -1.57 -11.08 -6.28
C LEU A 250 -2.31 -11.13 -4.93
N ALA A 251 -3.40 -11.92 -4.84
CA ALA A 251 -4.10 -12.12 -3.56
C ALA A 251 -3.19 -12.81 -2.52
N ARG A 252 -2.36 -13.75 -2.92
CA ARG A 252 -1.35 -14.39 -2.05
C ARG A 252 -0.27 -13.41 -1.60
N MET A 253 0.20 -12.56 -2.50
CA MET A 253 1.13 -11.47 -2.14
C MET A 253 0.52 -10.54 -1.07
N GLY A 254 -0.75 -10.17 -1.22
CA GLY A 254 -1.49 -9.42 -0.20
C GLY A 254 -1.69 -10.20 1.10
N ALA A 255 -1.98 -11.50 1.01
CA ALA A 255 -2.14 -12.37 2.18
C ALA A 255 -0.82 -12.55 2.96
N THR A 256 0.34 -12.49 2.29
CA THR A 256 1.65 -12.43 2.94
C THR A 256 1.77 -11.20 3.85
N LEU A 257 1.31 -10.03 3.37
CA LEU A 257 1.25 -8.83 4.20
C LEU A 257 0.23 -8.97 5.35
N ALA A 258 -0.94 -9.58 5.08
CA ALA A 258 -1.96 -9.81 6.09
C ALA A 258 -1.50 -10.78 7.19
N ASN A 259 -0.55 -11.67 6.89
CA ASN A 259 -0.02 -12.71 7.76
C ASN A 259 1.35 -12.34 8.35
N ASP A 260 1.51 -11.09 8.78
CA ASP A 260 2.74 -10.60 9.41
C ASP A 260 4.02 -10.88 8.60
N GLY A 261 3.92 -10.89 7.26
CA GLY A 261 5.05 -11.14 6.35
C GLY A 261 5.39 -12.61 6.10
N VAL A 262 4.58 -13.55 6.60
CA VAL A 262 4.71 -14.99 6.32
C VAL A 262 3.82 -15.36 5.15
N ASN A 263 4.40 -15.92 4.10
CA ASN A 263 3.64 -16.41 2.96
C ASN A 263 2.77 -17.61 3.37
N PRO A 264 1.43 -17.52 3.24
CA PRO A 264 0.56 -18.59 3.74
C PRO A 264 0.65 -19.91 2.95
N ALA A 265 1.15 -19.87 1.70
CA ALA A 265 1.29 -21.08 0.88
C ALA A 265 2.60 -21.83 1.14
N THR A 266 3.68 -21.12 1.50
CA THR A 266 5.00 -21.72 1.70
C THR A 266 5.42 -21.82 3.16
N GLY A 267 4.78 -21.04 4.05
CA GLY A 267 5.18 -20.90 5.46
C GLY A 267 6.47 -20.07 5.65
N GLU A 268 7.03 -19.52 4.56
CA GLU A 268 8.25 -18.73 4.62
C GLU A 268 7.96 -17.31 5.13
N ARG A 269 8.75 -16.83 6.11
CA ARG A 269 8.78 -15.41 6.47
C ARG A 269 9.60 -14.66 5.42
N VAL A 270 8.92 -13.91 4.56
CA VAL A 270 9.55 -13.15 3.47
C VAL A 270 9.79 -11.70 3.88
N ILE A 271 8.92 -11.15 4.73
CA ILE A 271 8.99 -9.78 5.21
C ILE A 271 9.02 -9.83 6.74
N LYS A 272 9.88 -9.03 7.36
CA LYS A 272 9.93 -8.91 8.82
C LYS A 272 8.64 -8.30 9.34
N ARG A 273 8.18 -8.83 10.48
CA ARG A 273 6.93 -8.40 11.10
C ARG A 273 6.89 -6.91 11.40
N GLU A 274 8.01 -6.37 11.86
CA GLU A 274 8.17 -4.96 12.22
C GLU A 274 8.01 -3.99 11.03
N ASN A 275 8.16 -4.47 9.78
CA ASN A 275 7.98 -3.64 8.58
C ASN A 275 6.51 -3.58 8.09
N ILE A 276 5.65 -4.48 8.56
CA ILE A 276 4.27 -4.60 8.07
C ILE A 276 3.40 -3.37 8.38
N PRO A 277 3.42 -2.81 9.60
CA PRO A 277 2.59 -1.64 9.92
C PRO A 277 2.85 -0.45 9.00
N GLU A 278 4.12 -0.14 8.72
CA GLU A 278 4.51 1.00 7.88
C GLU A 278 4.13 0.77 6.41
N ILE A 279 4.25 -0.47 5.91
CA ILE A 279 3.81 -0.84 4.56
C ILE A 279 2.30 -0.65 4.44
N LEU A 280 1.52 -1.20 5.37
CA LEU A 280 0.05 -1.12 5.34
C LEU A 280 -0.45 0.30 5.54
N SER A 281 0.18 1.07 6.43
CA SER A 281 -0.10 2.50 6.64
C SER A 281 0.12 3.29 5.34
N THR A 282 1.25 3.07 4.66
CA THR A 282 1.55 3.72 3.38
C THR A 282 0.55 3.33 2.29
N MET A 283 0.11 2.06 2.24
CA MET A 283 -0.94 1.58 1.33
C MET A 283 -2.28 2.26 1.61
N MET A 284 -2.65 2.45 2.87
CA MET A 284 -3.91 3.13 3.24
C MET A 284 -3.89 4.58 2.79
N MET A 285 -2.77 5.27 3.02
CA MET A 285 -2.65 6.71 2.79
C MET A 285 -2.53 7.07 1.29
N ALA A 286 -1.81 6.29 0.49
CA ALA A 286 -1.44 6.66 -0.88
C ALA A 286 -1.64 5.55 -1.93
N GLY A 287 -2.29 4.44 -1.57
CA GLY A 287 -2.31 3.24 -2.42
C GLY A 287 -3.20 3.35 -3.65
N LEU A 288 -4.24 4.21 -3.64
CA LEU A 288 -5.15 4.43 -4.76
C LEU A 288 -4.99 5.85 -5.36
N TYR A 289 -3.76 6.34 -5.40
CA TYR A 289 -3.47 7.67 -6.00
C TYR A 289 -4.34 8.75 -5.35
N ASP A 290 -4.95 9.64 -6.18
CA ASP A 290 -5.83 10.70 -5.70
C ASP A 290 -7.15 10.17 -5.08
N GLY A 291 -7.48 8.90 -5.33
CA GLY A 291 -8.64 8.22 -4.77
C GLY A 291 -8.44 7.64 -3.36
N SER A 292 -7.24 7.73 -2.76
CA SER A 292 -6.93 7.05 -1.49
C SER A 292 -7.81 7.50 -0.31
N GLY A 293 -8.16 8.78 -0.22
CA GLY A 293 -9.05 9.30 0.82
C GLY A 293 -10.47 8.72 0.73
N GLY A 294 -11.05 8.74 -0.48
CA GLY A 294 -12.37 8.13 -0.75
C GLY A 294 -12.36 6.62 -0.51
N TRP A 295 -11.28 5.95 -0.87
CA TRP A 295 -11.09 4.53 -0.60
C TRP A 295 -11.06 4.22 0.90
N SER A 296 -10.27 4.97 1.67
CA SER A 296 -10.22 4.83 3.13
C SER A 296 -11.60 5.02 3.77
N TRP A 297 -12.35 6.02 3.29
CA TRP A 297 -13.71 6.31 3.78
C TRP A 297 -14.72 5.19 3.48
N HIS A 298 -14.70 4.67 2.24
CA HIS A 298 -15.74 3.73 1.79
C HIS A 298 -15.40 2.26 2.01
N VAL A 299 -14.12 1.91 2.04
CA VAL A 299 -13.65 0.50 2.10
C VAL A 299 -12.87 0.23 3.38
N GLY A 300 -12.00 1.16 3.80
CA GLY A 300 -11.24 1.05 5.03
C GLY A 300 -10.26 -0.14 5.06
N MET A 301 -9.62 -0.46 3.94
CA MET A 301 -8.58 -1.49 3.82
C MET A 301 -7.31 -0.89 3.21
N PRO A 302 -6.12 -1.16 3.77
CA PRO A 302 -4.87 -0.91 3.04
C PRO A 302 -4.91 -1.56 1.66
N ALA A 303 -4.66 -0.78 0.60
CA ALA A 303 -4.74 -1.32 -0.76
C ALA A 303 -3.74 -0.65 -1.70
N LYS A 304 -3.47 -1.30 -2.85
CA LYS A 304 -2.70 -0.72 -3.93
C LYS A 304 -3.29 -1.09 -5.28
N SER A 305 -3.45 -0.07 -6.11
CA SER A 305 -3.87 -0.20 -7.51
C SER A 305 -2.69 -0.15 -8.48
N GLY A 306 -2.88 -0.74 -9.64
CA GLY A 306 -1.95 -0.65 -10.76
C GLY A 306 -2.70 -0.41 -12.07
N VAL A 307 -2.14 0.40 -12.94
CA VAL A 307 -2.76 0.78 -14.22
C VAL A 307 -2.89 -0.39 -15.21
N GLY A 308 -2.38 -1.56 -14.88
CA GLY A 308 -2.69 -2.82 -15.56
C GLY A 308 -4.09 -3.36 -15.28
N GLY A 309 -4.87 -2.71 -14.40
CA GLY A 309 -6.24 -3.12 -14.03
C GLY A 309 -6.33 -3.95 -12.75
N GLY A 310 -5.23 -4.15 -12.04
CA GLY A 310 -5.19 -4.86 -10.75
C GLY A 310 -5.41 -3.94 -9.55
N ILE A 311 -6.09 -4.44 -8.52
CA ILE A 311 -6.08 -3.89 -7.15
C ILE A 311 -5.90 -5.04 -6.16
N VAL A 312 -5.03 -4.87 -5.19
CA VAL A 312 -4.91 -5.73 -4.01
C VAL A 312 -5.29 -4.95 -2.76
N ALA A 313 -6.15 -5.51 -1.93
CA ALA A 313 -6.55 -4.96 -0.64
C ALA A 313 -6.27 -5.97 0.48
N VAL A 314 -5.72 -5.50 1.58
CA VAL A 314 -5.20 -6.32 2.69
C VAL A 314 -6.10 -6.16 3.90
N ALA A 315 -6.55 -7.27 4.48
CA ALA A 315 -7.22 -7.34 5.78
C ALA A 315 -6.24 -7.96 6.80
N PRO A 316 -5.56 -7.14 7.63
CA PRO A 316 -4.56 -7.64 8.58
C PRO A 316 -5.09 -8.77 9.46
N GLY A 317 -4.34 -9.86 9.58
CA GLY A 317 -4.72 -11.05 10.35
C GLY A 317 -5.81 -11.92 9.71
N LYS A 318 -6.41 -11.51 8.58
CA LYS A 318 -7.52 -12.23 7.92
C LYS A 318 -7.13 -12.73 6.52
N GLY A 319 -6.56 -11.89 5.67
CA GLY A 319 -6.19 -12.25 4.30
C GLY A 319 -6.18 -11.07 3.35
N ALA A 320 -6.32 -11.32 2.05
CA ALA A 320 -6.34 -10.28 1.03
C ALA A 320 -7.34 -10.59 -0.08
N ILE A 321 -7.83 -9.53 -0.71
CA ILE A 321 -8.67 -9.55 -1.90
C ILE A 321 -7.85 -8.98 -3.05
N ALA A 322 -7.74 -9.69 -4.16
CA ALA A 322 -7.21 -9.15 -5.40
C ALA A 322 -8.24 -9.25 -6.51
N VAL A 323 -8.36 -8.18 -7.28
CA VAL A 323 -9.26 -8.13 -8.42
C VAL A 323 -8.49 -7.62 -9.63
N PHE A 324 -8.69 -8.28 -10.77
CA PHE A 324 -8.19 -7.87 -12.06
C PHE A 324 -9.36 -7.52 -12.99
N ALA A 325 -9.41 -6.28 -13.43
CA ALA A 325 -10.36 -5.79 -14.44
C ALA A 325 -9.74 -4.53 -15.10
N PRO A 326 -9.37 -4.56 -16.39
CA PRO A 326 -8.55 -3.55 -17.04
C PRO A 326 -9.07 -2.11 -17.04
N PRO A 327 -10.39 -1.82 -17.25
CA PRO A 327 -10.87 -0.45 -17.35
C PRO A 327 -10.67 0.37 -16.06
N LEU A 328 -10.07 1.56 -16.23
CA LEU A 328 -9.68 2.48 -15.16
C LEU A 328 -10.57 3.73 -15.14
N ASP A 329 -10.70 4.33 -13.95
CA ASP A 329 -11.21 5.69 -13.77
C ASP A 329 -10.15 6.76 -14.12
N GLU A 330 -10.50 8.04 -13.96
CA GLU A 330 -9.61 9.16 -14.25
C GLU A 330 -8.37 9.22 -13.36
N ALA A 331 -8.45 8.68 -12.13
CA ALA A 331 -7.31 8.60 -11.21
C ALA A 331 -6.35 7.43 -11.55
N GLY A 332 -6.75 6.51 -12.42
CA GLY A 332 -5.97 5.33 -12.83
C GLY A 332 -6.27 4.06 -12.03
N ASN A 333 -7.41 4.00 -11.34
CA ASN A 333 -7.83 2.84 -10.57
C ASN A 333 -8.90 2.05 -11.34
N SER A 334 -8.83 0.71 -11.31
CA SER A 334 -9.85 -0.13 -11.93
C SER A 334 -11.23 0.14 -11.32
N VAL A 335 -12.19 0.60 -12.14
CA VAL A 335 -13.56 0.91 -11.72
C VAL A 335 -14.22 -0.32 -11.12
N LYS A 336 -14.24 -1.41 -11.88
CA LYS A 336 -14.88 -2.67 -11.47
C LYS A 336 -14.22 -3.26 -10.22
N ALA A 337 -12.90 -3.22 -10.14
CA ALA A 337 -12.17 -3.77 -8.98
C ALA A 337 -12.49 -3.01 -7.68
N GLN A 338 -12.63 -1.70 -7.72
CA GLN A 338 -13.03 -0.90 -6.55
C GLN A 338 -14.41 -1.31 -6.04
N GLU A 339 -15.40 -1.43 -6.91
CA GLU A 339 -16.78 -1.82 -6.56
C GLU A 339 -16.84 -3.23 -5.97
N VAL A 340 -16.11 -4.16 -6.57
CA VAL A 340 -16.02 -5.56 -6.13
C VAL A 340 -15.39 -5.66 -4.75
N ILE A 341 -14.22 -5.03 -4.55
CA ILE A 341 -13.52 -5.11 -3.26
C ILE A 341 -14.37 -4.48 -2.16
N ARG A 342 -14.99 -3.32 -2.42
CA ARG A 342 -15.93 -2.70 -1.49
C ARG A 342 -17.06 -3.65 -1.09
N TYR A 343 -17.65 -4.35 -2.05
CA TYR A 343 -18.73 -5.29 -1.80
C TYR A 343 -18.27 -6.48 -0.95
N VAL A 344 -17.19 -7.14 -1.36
CA VAL A 344 -16.63 -8.31 -0.67
C VAL A 344 -16.15 -7.95 0.73
N ALA A 345 -15.44 -6.82 0.87
CA ALA A 345 -14.94 -6.33 2.15
C ALA A 345 -16.06 -6.07 3.16
N ASN A 346 -17.17 -5.46 2.72
CA ASN A 346 -18.34 -5.22 3.57
C ASN A 346 -19.00 -6.53 4.03
N LYS A 347 -19.11 -7.51 3.12
CA LYS A 347 -19.69 -8.83 3.45
C LYS A 347 -18.83 -9.67 4.39
N LEU A 348 -17.49 -9.50 4.33
CA LEU A 348 -16.52 -10.23 5.14
C LEU A 348 -16.09 -9.48 6.42
N ASP A 349 -16.60 -8.27 6.64
CA ASP A 349 -16.18 -7.37 7.74
C ASP A 349 -14.66 -7.15 7.75
N TYR A 350 -14.11 -6.77 6.58
CA TYR A 350 -12.67 -6.54 6.37
C TYR A 350 -12.25 -5.09 6.56
N ASN A 351 -13.19 -4.17 6.83
CA ASN A 351 -12.87 -2.78 7.16
C ASN A 351 -12.12 -2.72 8.50
N ILE A 352 -10.88 -2.20 8.50
CA ILE A 352 -10.04 -2.14 9.70
C ILE A 352 -10.55 -1.15 10.75
N TYR A 353 -11.44 -0.25 10.38
CA TYR A 353 -12.04 0.73 11.27
C TYR A 353 -13.40 0.26 11.83
N SER A 354 -13.90 -0.92 11.44
CA SER A 354 -15.17 -1.39 11.98
C SER A 354 -15.04 -1.71 13.47
N PRO A 355 -16.09 -1.50 14.30
CA PRO A 355 -16.06 -1.82 15.73
C PRO A 355 -15.71 -3.29 16.01
N ALA A 356 -16.12 -4.20 15.13
CA ALA A 356 -15.78 -5.61 15.22
C ALA A 356 -14.27 -5.86 15.04
N SER A 357 -13.64 -5.12 14.11
CA SER A 357 -12.20 -5.23 13.82
C SER A 357 -11.33 -4.67 14.94
N VAL A 358 -11.79 -3.63 15.64
CA VAL A 358 -11.05 -3.01 16.76
C VAL A 358 -11.44 -3.56 18.14
N GLY A 359 -12.31 -4.57 18.18
CA GLY A 359 -12.74 -5.20 19.43
C GLY A 359 -13.65 -4.33 20.31
N LEU A 360 -14.20 -3.26 19.75
CA LEU A 360 -15.22 -2.42 20.41
C LEU A 360 -16.60 -2.99 20.09
N LYS A 361 -17.15 -3.80 20.96
CA LYS A 361 -18.57 -4.20 20.98
C LYS A 361 -19.19 -3.78 22.29
#